data_d556c27b1c3f0e1a199d5443b790201c
#
_entry.id   d556c27b1c3f0e1a199d5443b790201c
#
_cell.length_a   1.000
_cell.length_b   1.000
_cell.length_c   1.000
_cell.angle_alpha   90.00
_cell.angle_beta   90.00
_cell.angle_gamma   90.00
#
_symmetry.space_group_name_H-M   'P 1'
#
loop_
_entity.id
_entity.type
_entity.pdbx_description
1 polymer ?
#
loop_
_entity_poly.entity_id
_entity_poly.type
_entity_poly.pdbx_seq_one_letter_code
_entity_poly.pdbx_strand_id
1 'polypeptide(L)'
;MADIEAINFVEERHKKTASHYANKYELNTNSPNTPCYIEISDESKLFFLDNSLSNSFLKGKFASRIQKYQTENLIKKAFGKNISSMNILDCTGGLGHDTFILALLGANVTYVEQNKGLTILFEEALRCLPPTKYFINAVKRITVRQYDSKAFLKQAEHYDAIYIDPMFNSEKKL
;
A
#
# COMPACT_ATOMS: atom_id res chain seq x y z
N MET A 1 -10.14 8.46 7.32
CA MET A 1 -9.80 9.28 6.13
C MET A 1 -10.97 9.16 5.18
N ALA A 2 -11.43 10.26 4.57
CA ALA A 2 -12.48 10.20 3.56
C ALA A 2 -11.98 9.39 2.34
N ASP A 3 -12.87 8.69 1.66
CA ASP A 3 -12.51 8.00 0.42
C ASP A 3 -12.34 9.01 -0.72
N ILE A 4 -11.53 8.67 -1.72
CA ILE A 4 -11.32 9.55 -2.87
C ILE A 4 -12.45 9.40 -3.88
N GLU A 5 -12.78 10.50 -4.55
CA GLU A 5 -13.81 10.54 -5.59
C GLU A 5 -13.22 10.78 -6.98
N ALA A 6 -11.99 11.27 -7.03
CA ALA A 6 -11.36 11.65 -8.30
C ALA A 6 -9.88 11.27 -8.37
N ILE A 7 -9.43 11.14 -9.61
CA ILE A 7 -8.03 10.94 -9.97
C ILE A 7 -7.65 11.94 -11.06
N ASN A 8 -6.55 12.64 -10.84
CA ASN A 8 -5.98 13.61 -11.75
C ASN A 8 -4.58 13.16 -12.19
N PHE A 9 -4.02 13.83 -13.18
CA PHE A 9 -2.63 13.63 -13.61
C PHE A 9 -1.98 14.96 -13.97
N VAL A 10 -0.66 15.05 -13.74
CA VAL A 10 0.09 16.29 -13.95
C VAL A 10 0.50 16.46 -15.41
N GLU A 11 0.98 15.40 -16.06
CA GLU A 11 1.49 15.41 -17.42
C GLU A 11 0.84 14.33 -18.27
N GLU A 12 0.76 14.54 -19.59
CA GLU A 12 0.09 13.62 -20.52
C GLU A 12 0.65 12.19 -20.45
N ARG A 13 1.95 12.03 -20.14
CA ARG A 13 2.57 10.71 -19.93
C ARG A 13 1.94 9.90 -18.78
N HIS A 14 1.33 10.58 -17.80
CA HIS A 14 0.68 9.95 -16.64
C HIS A 14 -0.78 9.59 -16.89
N LYS A 15 -1.38 10.10 -17.96
CA LYS A 15 -2.79 9.91 -18.33
C LYS A 15 -3.20 8.44 -18.39
N LYS A 16 -2.37 7.60 -19.02
CA LYS A 16 -2.67 6.16 -19.13
C LYS A 16 -2.76 5.48 -17.78
N THR A 17 -1.85 5.83 -16.86
CA THR A 17 -1.84 5.29 -15.49
C THR A 17 -3.06 5.80 -14.71
N ALA A 18 -3.36 7.10 -14.79
CA ALA A 18 -4.55 7.67 -14.16
C ALA A 18 -5.84 7.01 -14.68
N SER A 19 -5.98 6.85 -16.00
CA SER A 19 -7.13 6.17 -16.60
C SER A 19 -7.26 4.72 -16.18
N HIS A 20 -6.13 4.01 -16.01
CA HIS A 20 -6.14 2.63 -15.49
C HIS A 20 -6.75 2.58 -14.09
N TYR A 21 -6.30 3.44 -13.17
CA TYR A 21 -6.84 3.49 -11.80
C TYR A 21 -8.27 4.03 -11.74
N ALA A 22 -8.61 5.02 -12.58
CA ALA A 22 -9.97 5.52 -12.68
C ALA A 22 -10.95 4.40 -13.01
N ASN A 23 -10.63 3.57 -14.00
CA ASN A 23 -11.46 2.44 -14.39
C ASN A 23 -11.49 1.34 -13.31
N LYS A 24 -10.32 1.04 -12.71
CA LYS A 24 -10.19 -0.03 -11.70
C LYS A 24 -10.96 0.26 -10.42
N TYR A 25 -10.98 1.53 -10.00
CA TYR A 25 -11.54 1.97 -8.72
C TYR A 25 -12.80 2.82 -8.86
N GLU A 26 -13.35 2.94 -10.09
CA GLU A 26 -14.57 3.71 -10.40
C GLU A 26 -14.47 5.16 -9.92
N LEU A 27 -13.42 5.87 -10.37
CA LEU A 27 -13.14 7.25 -10.01
C LEU A 27 -13.37 8.19 -11.18
N ASN A 28 -13.83 9.42 -10.89
CA ASN A 28 -13.90 10.48 -11.87
C ASN A 28 -12.50 10.95 -12.26
N THR A 29 -12.30 11.34 -13.55
CA THR A 29 -11.06 11.95 -14.00
C THR A 29 -11.23 13.45 -14.18
N ASN A 30 -10.16 14.22 -13.89
CA ASN A 30 -10.09 15.67 -14.10
C ASN A 30 -11.22 16.46 -13.43
N SER A 31 -11.53 16.16 -12.18
CA SER A 31 -12.52 16.87 -11.38
C SER A 31 -11.85 17.97 -10.54
N PRO A 32 -11.89 19.26 -10.97
CA PRO A 32 -11.06 20.31 -10.39
C PRO A 32 -11.46 20.75 -8.98
N ASN A 33 -12.63 20.38 -8.47
CA ASN A 33 -13.17 20.86 -7.19
C ASN A 33 -13.46 19.73 -6.19
N THR A 34 -12.76 18.61 -6.30
CA THR A 34 -12.98 17.46 -5.39
C THR A 34 -12.10 17.64 -4.15
N PRO A 35 -12.66 17.62 -2.93
CA PRO A 35 -11.90 17.84 -1.70
C PRO A 35 -10.93 16.71 -1.35
N CYS A 36 -11.14 15.51 -1.92
CA CYS A 36 -10.29 14.35 -1.72
C CYS A 36 -10.03 13.67 -3.06
N TYR A 37 -8.81 13.74 -3.56
CA TYR A 37 -8.42 13.18 -4.85
C TYR A 37 -6.98 12.67 -4.84
N ILE A 38 -6.64 11.83 -5.79
CA ILE A 38 -5.25 11.43 -6.04
C ILE A 38 -4.74 12.05 -7.34
N GLU A 39 -3.49 12.51 -7.31
CA GLU A 39 -2.79 13.05 -8.46
C GLU A 39 -1.66 12.11 -8.85
N ILE A 40 -1.71 11.62 -10.09
CA ILE A 40 -0.68 10.75 -10.65
C ILE A 40 0.41 11.60 -11.29
N SER A 41 1.63 11.38 -10.82
CA SER A 41 2.83 12.06 -11.27
C SER A 41 4.05 11.14 -11.05
N ASP A 42 5.28 11.66 -11.25
CA ASP A 42 6.50 10.93 -10.86
C ASP A 42 6.56 10.68 -9.34
N GLU A 43 5.87 11.48 -8.56
CA GLU A 43 5.66 11.29 -7.14
C GLU A 43 4.18 11.51 -6.80
N SER A 44 3.39 10.47 -7.04
CA SER A 44 1.93 10.51 -6.87
C SER A 44 1.52 10.90 -5.45
N LYS A 45 0.48 11.74 -5.33
CA LYS A 45 0.02 12.29 -4.05
C LYS A 45 -1.48 12.14 -3.88
N LEU A 46 -1.88 11.77 -2.69
CA LEU A 46 -3.25 11.82 -2.20
C LEU A 46 -3.48 13.16 -1.51
N PHE A 47 -4.44 13.94 -1.98
CA PHE A 47 -4.86 15.20 -1.40
C PHE A 47 -6.16 15.01 -0.62
N PHE A 48 -6.22 15.58 0.59
CA PHE A 48 -7.39 15.54 1.45
C PHE A 48 -7.40 16.76 2.36
N LEU A 49 -8.45 17.57 2.24
CA LEU A 49 -8.53 18.89 2.88
C LEU A 49 -7.27 19.72 2.50
N ASP A 50 -6.64 20.33 3.49
CA ASP A 50 -5.41 21.13 3.32
C ASP A 50 -4.11 20.32 3.41
N ASN A 51 -4.21 18.98 3.36
CA ASN A 51 -3.07 18.08 3.52
C ASN A 51 -2.82 17.26 2.26
N SER A 52 -1.59 16.75 2.16
CA SER A 52 -1.25 15.75 1.15
C SER A 52 -0.39 14.63 1.73
N LEU A 53 -0.51 13.46 1.13
CA LEU A 53 0.25 12.27 1.49
C LEU A 53 0.86 11.66 0.22
N SER A 54 2.15 11.36 0.26
CA SER A 54 2.84 10.58 -0.78
C SER A 54 3.38 9.28 -0.21
N ASN A 55 3.65 8.32 -1.09
CA ASN A 55 4.27 7.05 -0.72
C ASN A 55 5.43 6.73 -1.66
N SER A 56 6.62 6.58 -1.12
CA SER A 56 7.79 6.18 -1.88
C SER A 56 8.61 5.16 -1.10
N PHE A 57 8.85 4.02 -1.74
CA PHE A 57 9.70 2.97 -1.17
C PHE A 57 11.20 3.25 -1.33
N LEU A 58 11.56 4.22 -2.15
CA LEU A 58 12.95 4.57 -2.46
C LEU A 58 13.44 5.81 -1.73
N LYS A 59 12.60 6.46 -0.94
CA LYS A 59 12.93 7.71 -0.24
C LYS A 59 12.65 7.61 1.27
N GLY A 60 13.29 8.48 2.03
CA GLY A 60 13.03 8.68 3.45
C GLY A 60 13.36 7.48 4.33
N LYS A 61 12.71 7.42 5.48
CA LYS A 61 12.95 6.38 6.51
C LYS A 61 12.64 4.97 6.02
N PHE A 62 11.65 4.83 5.15
CA PHE A 62 11.26 3.52 4.66
C PHE A 62 12.28 2.93 3.69
N ALA A 63 12.94 3.74 2.84
CA ALA A 63 14.05 3.28 2.00
C ALA A 63 15.18 2.66 2.85
N SER A 64 15.51 3.27 3.98
CA SER A 64 16.51 2.71 4.91
C SER A 64 16.04 1.41 5.55
N ARG A 65 14.75 1.29 5.84
CA ARG A 65 14.15 0.06 6.37
C ARG A 65 14.20 -1.08 5.34
N ILE A 66 13.90 -0.78 4.07
CA ILE A 66 14.04 -1.75 2.96
C ILE A 66 15.48 -2.26 2.83
N GLN A 67 16.49 -1.37 2.89
CA GLN A 67 17.90 -1.79 2.82
C GLN A 67 18.29 -2.74 3.96
N LYS A 68 17.62 -2.63 5.10
CA LYS A 68 17.89 -3.39 6.33
C LYS A 68 16.81 -4.43 6.64
N TYR A 69 15.96 -4.80 5.67
CA TYR A 69 14.80 -5.67 5.92
C TYR A 69 15.17 -7.00 6.59
N GLN A 70 16.36 -7.51 6.33
CA GLN A 70 16.85 -8.72 6.99
C GLN A 70 17.08 -8.57 8.49
N THR A 71 17.11 -7.34 9.02
CA THR A 71 17.25 -7.03 10.44
C THR A 71 15.93 -6.69 11.13
N GLU A 72 14.79 -6.91 10.47
CA GLU A 72 13.43 -6.70 11.01
C GLU A 72 13.12 -7.72 12.12
N ASN A 73 13.70 -7.47 13.29
CA ASN A 73 13.63 -8.42 14.41
C ASN A 73 12.22 -8.62 14.96
N LEU A 74 11.37 -7.56 14.98
CA LEU A 74 10.00 -7.66 15.50
C LEU A 74 9.14 -8.54 14.59
N ILE A 75 9.18 -8.31 13.27
CA ILE A 75 8.47 -9.13 12.30
C ILE A 75 8.96 -10.57 12.35
N LYS A 76 10.28 -10.79 12.34
CA LYS A 76 10.86 -12.14 12.43
C LYS A 76 10.51 -12.85 13.74
N LYS A 77 10.42 -12.11 14.85
CA LYS A 77 10.01 -12.67 16.13
C LYS A 77 8.53 -13.05 16.12
N ALA A 78 7.67 -12.25 15.51
CA ALA A 78 6.23 -12.51 15.42
C ALA A 78 5.91 -13.72 14.53
N PHE A 79 6.57 -13.85 13.35
CA PHE A 79 6.26 -14.88 12.36
C PHE A 79 7.21 -16.10 12.41
N GLY A 80 8.32 -16.02 13.16
CA GLY A 80 9.29 -17.09 13.28
C GLY A 80 10.20 -17.25 12.06
N LYS A 81 10.94 -18.38 12.02
CA LYS A 81 11.97 -18.66 11.00
C LYS A 81 11.40 -19.02 9.61
N ASN A 82 10.15 -19.48 9.56
CA ASN A 82 9.54 -20.02 8.33
C ASN A 82 8.70 -18.99 7.56
N ILE A 83 8.86 -17.70 7.85
CA ILE A 83 8.12 -16.61 7.22
C ILE A 83 8.16 -16.68 5.68
N SER A 84 9.25 -17.15 5.09
CA SER A 84 9.45 -17.21 3.63
C SER A 84 8.49 -18.16 2.88
N SER A 85 7.75 -18.99 3.57
CA SER A 85 6.78 -19.91 2.97
C SER A 85 5.34 -19.61 3.37
N MET A 86 5.11 -18.60 4.21
CA MET A 86 3.79 -18.29 4.76
C MET A 86 2.93 -17.51 3.76
N ASN A 87 1.63 -17.80 3.79
CA ASN A 87 0.58 -16.97 3.22
C ASN A 87 0.03 -16.07 4.33
N ILE A 88 0.31 -14.78 4.24
CA ILE A 88 -0.05 -13.80 5.29
C ILE A 88 -1.15 -12.87 4.76
N LEU A 89 -2.17 -12.67 5.57
CA LEU A 89 -3.20 -11.66 5.34
C LEU A 89 -2.85 -10.40 6.14
N ASP A 90 -2.53 -9.31 5.46
CA ASP A 90 -2.38 -7.98 6.06
C ASP A 90 -3.72 -7.24 5.99
N CYS A 91 -4.40 -7.15 7.14
CA CYS A 91 -5.70 -6.52 7.30
C CYS A 91 -5.64 -5.01 7.50
N THR A 92 -4.46 -4.44 7.62
CA THR A 92 -4.21 -3.03 7.92
C THR A 92 -3.24 -2.42 6.92
N GLY A 93 -3.44 -2.72 5.64
CA GLY A 93 -2.51 -2.46 4.55
C GLY A 93 -1.92 -1.05 4.51
N GLY A 94 -2.76 -0.01 4.62
CA GLY A 94 -2.33 1.38 4.65
C GLY A 94 -1.42 1.74 3.48
N LEU A 95 -0.22 2.29 3.75
CA LEU A 95 0.80 2.57 2.73
C LEU A 95 1.59 1.32 2.27
N GLY A 96 1.28 0.14 2.81
CA GLY A 96 1.87 -1.14 2.40
C GLY A 96 3.31 -1.36 2.86
N HIS A 97 3.80 -0.59 3.83
CA HIS A 97 5.18 -0.69 4.29
C HIS A 97 5.49 -2.08 4.87
N ASP A 98 4.65 -2.56 5.78
CA ASP A 98 4.85 -3.89 6.40
C ASP A 98 4.55 -5.01 5.42
N THR A 99 3.49 -4.89 4.59
CA THR A 99 3.23 -5.79 3.45
C THR A 99 4.49 -6.00 2.61
N PHE A 100 5.18 -4.89 2.25
CA PHE A 100 6.36 -4.97 1.38
C PHE A 100 7.55 -5.64 2.10
N ILE A 101 7.77 -5.33 3.38
CA ILE A 101 8.81 -6.01 4.18
C ILE A 101 8.53 -7.51 4.31
N LEU A 102 7.28 -7.91 4.57
CA LEU A 102 6.90 -9.32 4.63
C LEU A 102 7.19 -10.03 3.30
N ALA A 103 6.86 -9.40 2.17
CA ALA A 103 7.15 -9.93 0.84
C ALA A 103 8.65 -10.02 0.54
N LEU A 104 9.46 -9.05 1.00
CA LEU A 104 10.92 -9.08 0.93
C LEU A 104 11.51 -10.22 1.76
N LEU A 105 10.90 -10.56 2.88
CA LEU A 105 11.25 -11.71 3.72
C LEU A 105 10.80 -13.05 3.12
N GLY A 106 10.05 -13.02 2.00
CA GLY A 106 9.68 -14.18 1.22
C GLY A 106 8.26 -14.69 1.42
N ALA A 107 7.45 -14.05 2.26
CA ALA A 107 6.04 -14.39 2.44
C ALA A 107 5.21 -14.04 1.19
N ASN A 108 4.14 -14.82 0.93
CA ASN A 108 3.07 -14.41 0.05
C ASN A 108 2.08 -13.57 0.86
N VAL A 109 1.86 -12.33 0.46
CA VAL A 109 1.06 -11.39 1.27
C VAL A 109 -0.17 -10.94 0.49
N THR A 110 -1.33 -11.12 1.09
CA THR A 110 -2.55 -10.47 0.64
C THR A 110 -2.72 -9.19 1.44
N TYR A 111 -2.50 -8.07 0.79
CA TYR A 111 -2.75 -6.73 1.30
C TYR A 111 -4.23 -6.39 1.19
N VAL A 112 -4.84 -5.95 2.27
CA VAL A 112 -6.24 -5.49 2.31
C VAL A 112 -6.30 -4.09 2.89
N GLU A 113 -6.88 -3.16 2.14
CA GLU A 113 -7.11 -1.77 2.54
C GLU A 113 -8.43 -1.28 1.96
N GLN A 114 -9.26 -0.65 2.79
CA GLN A 114 -10.57 -0.16 2.36
C GLN A 114 -10.49 1.19 1.64
N ASN A 115 -9.49 2.02 1.93
CA ASN A 115 -9.33 3.34 1.32
C ASN A 115 -8.68 3.23 -0.06
N LYS A 116 -9.41 3.64 -1.10
CA LYS A 116 -8.93 3.60 -2.49
C LYS A 116 -7.64 4.42 -2.69
N GLY A 117 -7.55 5.60 -2.07
CA GLY A 117 -6.39 6.48 -2.20
C GLY A 117 -5.11 5.86 -1.65
N LEU A 118 -5.18 5.23 -0.47
CA LEU A 118 -4.03 4.51 0.10
C LEU A 118 -3.64 3.31 -0.76
N THR A 119 -4.63 2.57 -1.26
CA THR A 119 -4.38 1.42 -2.16
C THR A 119 -3.67 1.86 -3.44
N ILE A 120 -4.11 2.96 -4.07
CA ILE A 120 -3.46 3.48 -5.28
C ILE A 120 -2.04 3.98 -4.96
N LEU A 121 -1.83 4.69 -3.86
CA LEU A 121 -0.48 5.11 -3.44
C LEU A 121 0.45 3.91 -3.22
N PHE A 122 -0.06 2.83 -2.67
CA PHE A 122 0.71 1.60 -2.51
C PHE A 122 1.06 0.97 -3.86
N GLU A 123 0.09 0.81 -4.76
CA GLU A 123 0.34 0.27 -6.11
C GLU A 123 1.32 1.13 -6.92
N GLU A 124 1.23 2.47 -6.81
CA GLU A 124 2.19 3.40 -7.41
C GLU A 124 3.60 3.23 -6.82
N ALA A 125 3.71 3.08 -5.51
CA ALA A 125 5.02 2.83 -4.87
C ALA A 125 5.65 1.52 -5.37
N LEU A 126 4.86 0.45 -5.59
CA LEU A 126 5.33 -0.80 -6.18
C LEU A 126 5.73 -0.63 -7.65
N ARG A 127 4.94 0.11 -8.43
CA ARG A 127 5.18 0.37 -9.86
C ARG A 127 6.48 1.16 -10.10
N CYS A 128 6.80 2.08 -9.20
CA CYS A 128 7.99 2.92 -9.28
C CYS A 128 9.29 2.23 -8.81
N LEU A 129 9.22 0.97 -8.38
CA LEU A 129 10.42 0.23 -8.00
C LEU A 129 11.29 -0.09 -9.22
N PRO A 130 12.63 0.01 -9.11
CA PRO A 130 13.53 -0.42 -10.18
C PRO A 130 13.35 -1.92 -10.46
N PRO A 131 13.44 -2.36 -11.75
CA PRO A 131 13.17 -3.73 -12.15
C PRO A 131 14.34 -4.69 -11.80
N THR A 132 14.78 -4.67 -10.56
CA THR A 132 15.77 -5.64 -10.07
C THR A 132 15.11 -6.96 -9.74
N LYS A 133 15.83 -8.09 -9.91
CA LYS A 133 15.31 -9.43 -9.56
C LYS A 133 14.73 -9.49 -8.14
N TYR A 134 15.35 -8.77 -7.23
CA TYR A 134 14.96 -8.67 -5.84
C TYR A 134 13.56 -8.04 -5.67
N PHE A 135 13.34 -6.85 -6.24
CA PHE A 135 12.03 -6.18 -6.15
C PHE A 135 10.95 -6.88 -6.96
N ILE A 136 11.29 -7.38 -8.16
CA ILE A 136 10.35 -8.16 -8.98
C ILE A 136 9.83 -9.38 -8.19
N ASN A 137 10.69 -10.09 -7.49
CA ASN A 137 10.29 -11.25 -6.70
C ASN A 137 9.42 -10.87 -5.49
N ALA A 138 9.70 -9.76 -4.83
CA ALA A 138 8.85 -9.26 -3.73
C ALA A 138 7.47 -8.84 -4.24
N VAL A 139 7.42 -8.05 -5.32
CA VAL A 139 6.13 -7.60 -5.91
C VAL A 139 5.26 -8.77 -6.35
N LYS A 140 5.84 -9.82 -6.94
CA LYS A 140 5.11 -11.04 -7.35
C LYS A 140 4.45 -11.79 -6.19
N ARG A 141 4.89 -11.58 -4.96
CA ARG A 141 4.32 -12.19 -3.76
C ARG A 141 3.19 -11.39 -3.14
N ILE A 142 2.88 -10.21 -3.69
CA ILE A 142 1.87 -9.33 -3.14
C ILE A 142 0.60 -9.42 -3.98
N THR A 143 -0.52 -9.70 -3.32
CA THR A 143 -1.86 -9.62 -3.90
C THR A 143 -2.58 -8.44 -3.27
N VAL A 144 -2.93 -7.43 -4.07
CA VAL A 144 -3.63 -6.22 -3.59
C VAL A 144 -5.14 -6.43 -3.65
N ARG A 145 -5.83 -6.12 -2.55
CA ARG A 145 -7.30 -6.14 -2.41
C ARG A 145 -7.76 -4.82 -1.78
N GLN A 146 -8.46 -4.00 -2.57
CA GLN A 146 -9.19 -2.86 -2.03
C GLN A 146 -10.53 -3.39 -1.50
N TYR A 147 -10.60 -3.56 -0.18
CA TYR A 147 -11.76 -4.17 0.45
C TYR A 147 -11.82 -3.85 1.95
N ASP A 148 -13.01 -4.00 2.56
CA ASP A 148 -13.16 -3.95 4.02
C ASP A 148 -12.54 -5.19 4.68
N SER A 149 -11.52 -5.00 5.50
CA SER A 149 -10.81 -6.09 6.17
C SER A 149 -11.73 -6.93 7.07
N LYS A 150 -12.74 -6.33 7.72
CA LYS A 150 -13.69 -7.09 8.58
C LYS A 150 -14.53 -8.06 7.76
N ALA A 151 -14.94 -7.63 6.56
CA ALA A 151 -15.68 -8.51 5.63
C ALA A 151 -14.73 -9.57 5.03
N PHE A 152 -13.48 -9.20 4.74
CA PHE A 152 -12.49 -10.11 4.17
C PHE A 152 -12.06 -11.21 5.16
N LEU A 153 -11.99 -10.89 6.45
CA LEU A 153 -11.64 -11.85 7.52
C LEU A 153 -12.56 -13.09 7.57
N LYS A 154 -13.79 -12.97 7.11
CA LYS A 154 -14.71 -14.12 7.01
C LYS A 154 -14.24 -15.21 6.02
N GLN A 155 -13.25 -14.89 5.19
CA GLN A 155 -12.67 -15.77 4.17
C GLN A 155 -11.21 -16.13 4.49
N ALA A 156 -10.76 -15.87 5.74
CA ALA A 156 -9.35 -15.95 6.13
C ALA A 156 -8.84 -17.38 6.47
N GLU A 157 -9.65 -18.40 6.30
CA GLU A 157 -9.33 -19.80 6.68
C GLU A 157 -8.09 -20.40 5.96
N HIS A 158 -7.63 -19.75 4.88
CA HIS A 158 -6.53 -20.22 4.05
C HIS A 158 -5.19 -19.51 4.29
N TYR A 159 -5.11 -18.63 5.30
CA TYR A 159 -3.87 -17.92 5.65
C TYR A 159 -3.18 -18.57 6.83
N ASP A 160 -1.85 -18.64 6.76
CA ASP A 160 -1.03 -19.15 7.86
C ASP A 160 -0.96 -18.16 9.01
N ALA A 161 -1.12 -16.86 8.73
CA ALA A 161 -1.15 -15.80 9.73
C ALA A 161 -1.95 -14.58 9.24
N ILE A 162 -2.49 -13.84 10.23
CA ILE A 162 -3.14 -12.55 10.01
C ILE A 162 -2.28 -11.48 10.68
N TYR A 163 -1.91 -10.44 9.90
CA TYR A 163 -1.18 -9.28 10.37
C TYR A 163 -2.14 -8.12 10.59
N ILE A 164 -2.10 -7.52 11.78
CA ILE A 164 -2.95 -6.37 12.15
C ILE A 164 -2.09 -5.38 12.92
N ASP A 165 -1.83 -4.21 12.32
CA ASP A 165 -1.14 -3.08 12.94
C ASP A 165 -1.93 -1.78 12.72
N PRO A 166 -3.04 -1.58 13.45
CA PRO A 166 -3.89 -0.42 13.26
C PRO A 166 -3.18 0.85 13.74
N MET A 167 -3.26 1.93 12.96
CA MET A 167 -2.86 3.25 13.42
C MET A 167 -3.79 3.71 14.55
N PHE A 168 -3.30 3.69 15.77
CA PHE A 168 -4.00 4.31 16.90
C PHE A 168 -3.89 5.83 16.77
N ASN A 169 -5.01 6.54 16.77
CA ASN A 169 -5.00 7.98 17.02
C ASN A 169 -4.38 8.19 18.39
N SER A 170 -3.16 8.71 18.43
CA SER A 170 -2.64 9.27 19.67
C SER A 170 -3.53 10.45 20.00
N GLU A 171 -4.54 10.23 20.85
CA GLU A 171 -5.20 11.35 21.51
C GLU A 171 -4.09 12.21 22.11
N LYS A 172 -4.01 13.47 21.66
CA LYS A 172 -3.15 14.44 22.32
C LYS A 172 -3.60 14.43 23.78
N LYS A 173 -2.75 13.93 24.68
CA LYS A 173 -2.94 14.17 26.10
C LYS A 173 -3.05 15.68 26.26
N LEU A 174 -4.25 16.11 26.64
CA LEU A 174 -4.52 17.45 27.12
C LEU A 174 -3.69 17.75 28.37
#